data_295c61d40cd131fe30783779a611b38b
#
_entry.id   295c61d40cd131fe30783779a611b38b
#
_cell.length_a   1.000
_cell.length_b   1.000
_cell.length_c   1.000
_cell.angle_alpha   90.00
_cell.angle_beta   90.00
_cell.angle_gamma   90.00
#
_symmetry.space_group_name_H-M   'P 1'
#
loop_
_entity.id
_entity.type
_entity.pdbx_description
1 polymer ?
#
loop_
_entity_poly.entity_id
_entity_poly.type
_entity_poly.pdbx_seq_one_letter_code
_entity_poly.pdbx_strand_id
1 'polypeptide(L)'
;MNKKCSVIIVLLLLVIAGGVYKFIFQGSTSGSTDGRIAIHLDAGERDLVLAEMRLFLESIQKITTGIAGNDMELVAEYARKSGMAATVGMPGTLMGKLPLGFKKLGPDTHKQFDQLALDAEELGDAGYALSQLSTLMQNCVACHAAYRFTVSNE
;
A
#
# COMPACT_ATOMS: atom_id res chain seq x y z
N MET A 1 -17.23 9.37 -42.25
CA MET A 1 -17.49 8.51 -41.09
C MET A 1 -18.99 8.55 -40.79
N ASN A 2 -19.66 7.38 -40.75
CA ASN A 2 -21.11 7.33 -40.56
C ASN A 2 -21.48 7.87 -39.16
N LYS A 3 -22.47 8.79 -39.05
CA LYS A 3 -22.93 9.38 -37.78
C LYS A 3 -23.20 8.31 -36.70
N LYS A 4 -23.74 7.15 -37.09
CA LYS A 4 -23.95 6.00 -36.16
C LYS A 4 -22.63 5.45 -35.61
N CYS A 5 -21.60 5.34 -36.44
CA CYS A 5 -20.28 4.85 -36.02
C CYS A 5 -19.61 5.82 -35.02
N SER A 6 -19.72 7.14 -35.28
CA SER A 6 -19.21 8.16 -34.36
C SER A 6 -19.91 8.12 -33.01
N VAL A 7 -21.22 7.92 -32.96
CA VAL A 7 -21.98 7.80 -31.69
C VAL A 7 -21.54 6.57 -30.93
N ILE A 8 -21.35 5.43 -31.56
CA ILE A 8 -20.89 4.19 -30.92
C ILE A 8 -19.50 4.40 -30.34
N ILE A 9 -18.57 5.01 -31.08
CA ILE A 9 -17.22 5.29 -30.60
C ILE A 9 -17.25 6.18 -29.33
N VAL A 10 -18.03 7.26 -29.35
CA VAL A 10 -18.18 8.16 -28.20
C VAL A 10 -18.72 7.40 -26.96
N LEU A 11 -19.75 6.57 -27.13
CA LEU A 11 -20.30 5.76 -26.04
C LEU A 11 -19.28 4.79 -25.48
N LEU A 12 -18.51 4.11 -26.33
CA LEU A 12 -17.43 3.21 -25.87
C LEU A 12 -16.36 3.96 -25.10
N LEU A 13 -15.94 5.13 -25.57
CA LEU A 13 -14.96 5.96 -24.86
C LEU A 13 -15.48 6.41 -23.49
N LEU A 14 -16.76 6.77 -23.35
CA LEU A 14 -17.38 7.12 -22.08
C LEU A 14 -17.42 5.92 -21.11
N VAL A 15 -17.74 4.73 -21.60
CA VAL A 15 -17.73 3.51 -20.78
C VAL A 15 -16.32 3.18 -20.31
N ILE A 16 -15.32 3.28 -21.19
CA ILE A 16 -13.90 3.07 -20.83
C ILE A 16 -13.46 4.10 -19.81
N ALA A 17 -13.74 5.39 -20.02
CA ALA A 17 -13.38 6.46 -19.11
C ALA A 17 -14.03 6.26 -17.72
N GLY A 18 -15.31 5.87 -17.68
CA GLY A 18 -16.02 5.53 -16.44
C GLY A 18 -15.40 4.33 -15.72
N GLY A 19 -15.05 3.29 -16.46
CA GLY A 19 -14.36 2.12 -15.91
C GLY A 19 -12.98 2.47 -15.34
N VAL A 20 -12.17 3.21 -16.08
CA VAL A 20 -10.86 3.70 -15.63
C VAL A 20 -11.00 4.54 -14.35
N TYR A 21 -11.94 5.48 -14.35
CA TYR A 21 -12.18 6.30 -13.15
C TYR A 21 -12.57 5.43 -11.95
N LYS A 22 -13.52 4.51 -12.12
CA LYS A 22 -14.01 3.64 -11.04
C LYS A 22 -12.93 2.74 -10.48
N PHE A 23 -12.19 2.01 -11.34
CA PHE A 23 -11.26 0.97 -10.88
C PHE A 23 -9.85 1.50 -10.56
N ILE A 24 -9.40 2.57 -11.21
CA ILE A 24 -8.06 3.11 -10.97
C ILE A 24 -8.09 4.19 -9.89
N PHE A 25 -9.02 5.15 -9.98
CA PHE A 25 -9.00 6.34 -9.11
C PHE A 25 -9.83 6.16 -7.84
N GLN A 26 -11.09 5.73 -7.97
CA GLN A 26 -12.03 5.70 -6.85
C GLN A 26 -11.90 4.44 -6.00
N GLY A 27 -11.83 3.27 -6.60
CA GLY A 27 -11.96 1.99 -5.90
C GLY A 27 -13.37 1.76 -5.33
N SER A 28 -13.47 0.90 -4.31
CA SER A 28 -14.72 0.63 -3.58
C SER A 28 -14.71 1.39 -2.26
N THR A 29 -15.08 2.68 -2.31
CA THR A 29 -14.93 3.59 -1.18
C THR A 29 -16.19 4.36 -0.85
N SER A 30 -16.31 4.77 0.42
CA SER A 30 -17.32 5.73 0.90
C SER A 30 -16.72 6.65 1.99
N GLY A 31 -17.41 7.73 2.30
CA GLY A 31 -17.08 8.55 3.48
C GLY A 31 -17.38 7.80 4.77
N SER A 32 -16.58 8.03 5.80
CA SER A 32 -16.74 7.46 7.14
C SER A 32 -17.06 8.56 8.16
N THR A 33 -17.71 8.21 9.26
CA THR A 33 -18.12 9.14 10.32
C THR A 33 -16.95 9.77 11.06
N ASP A 34 -15.76 9.15 11.00
CA ASP A 34 -14.53 9.65 11.59
C ASP A 34 -13.68 10.51 10.63
N GLY A 35 -14.23 10.85 9.47
CA GLY A 35 -13.57 11.69 8.44
C GLY A 35 -12.63 10.95 7.50
N ARG A 36 -12.35 9.66 7.74
CA ARG A 36 -11.51 8.84 6.86
C ARG A 36 -12.31 8.28 5.68
N ILE A 37 -11.61 7.87 4.64
CA ILE A 37 -12.19 7.12 3.53
C ILE A 37 -12.31 5.65 3.95
N ALA A 38 -13.54 5.13 4.00
CA ALA A 38 -13.81 3.72 4.21
C ALA A 38 -13.60 2.97 2.88
N ILE A 39 -12.71 1.98 2.88
CA ILE A 39 -12.47 1.06 1.76
C ILE A 39 -13.24 -0.22 2.07
N HIS A 40 -14.16 -0.59 1.16
CA HIS A 40 -15.00 -1.78 1.31
C HIS A 40 -14.30 -3.00 0.73
N LEU A 41 -13.99 -3.96 1.58
CA LEU A 41 -13.30 -5.22 1.23
C LEU A 41 -14.17 -6.41 1.61
N ASP A 42 -13.97 -7.54 0.94
CA ASP A 42 -14.49 -8.80 1.43
C ASP A 42 -13.72 -9.21 2.70
N ALA A 43 -14.30 -10.07 3.54
CA ALA A 43 -13.69 -10.46 4.80
C ALA A 43 -12.27 -11.03 4.61
N GLY A 44 -12.08 -11.90 3.61
CA GLY A 44 -10.76 -12.48 3.31
C GLY A 44 -9.74 -11.45 2.80
N GLU A 45 -10.17 -10.51 1.98
CA GLU A 45 -9.29 -9.43 1.49
C GLU A 45 -8.87 -8.50 2.63
N ARG A 46 -9.81 -8.14 3.53
CA ARG A 46 -9.50 -7.37 4.73
C ARG A 46 -8.49 -8.11 5.62
N ASP A 47 -8.70 -9.39 5.87
CA ASP A 47 -7.85 -10.19 6.73
C ASP A 47 -6.45 -10.33 6.14
N LEU A 48 -6.32 -10.42 4.80
CA LEU A 48 -5.05 -10.41 4.09
C LEU A 48 -4.29 -9.10 4.34
N VAL A 49 -4.93 -7.94 4.15
CA VAL A 49 -4.29 -6.64 4.39
C VAL A 49 -3.92 -6.45 5.86
N LEU A 50 -4.79 -6.90 6.80
CA LEU A 50 -4.47 -6.84 8.23
C LEU A 50 -3.32 -7.77 8.62
N ALA A 51 -3.14 -8.89 7.93
CA ALA A 51 -1.97 -9.76 8.12
C ALA A 51 -0.69 -9.05 7.68
N GLU A 52 -0.72 -8.35 6.55
CA GLU A 52 0.40 -7.53 6.09
C GLU A 52 0.74 -6.40 7.07
N MET A 53 -0.27 -5.71 7.63
CA MET A 53 -0.05 -4.68 8.66
C MET A 53 0.63 -5.24 9.93
N ARG A 54 0.28 -6.48 10.33
CA ARG A 54 0.97 -7.16 11.44
C ARG A 54 2.43 -7.47 11.11
N LEU A 55 2.71 -7.91 9.87
CA LEU A 55 4.06 -8.13 9.39
C LEU A 55 4.89 -6.83 9.42
N PHE A 56 4.32 -5.72 8.96
CA PHE A 56 4.99 -4.41 9.06
C PHE A 56 5.31 -4.03 10.49
N LEU A 57 4.37 -4.21 11.41
CA LEU A 57 4.60 -3.89 12.83
C LEU A 57 5.73 -4.75 13.42
N GLU A 58 5.75 -6.06 13.12
CA GLU A 58 6.84 -6.95 13.52
C GLU A 58 8.18 -6.49 12.94
N SER A 59 8.21 -6.18 11.64
CA SER A 59 9.43 -5.71 10.98
C SER A 59 9.94 -4.40 11.57
N ILE A 60 9.06 -3.43 11.81
CA ILE A 60 9.43 -2.16 12.48
C ILE A 60 10.02 -2.42 13.85
N GLN A 61 9.43 -3.31 14.65
CA GLN A 61 9.94 -3.66 15.98
C GLN A 61 11.36 -4.28 15.89
N LYS A 62 11.58 -5.22 14.97
CA LYS A 62 12.87 -5.87 14.77
C LYS A 62 13.93 -4.91 14.20
N ILE A 63 13.57 -4.08 13.23
CA ILE A 63 14.44 -3.04 12.68
C ILE A 63 14.87 -2.07 13.78
N THR A 64 13.93 -1.62 14.62
CA THR A 64 14.23 -0.75 15.77
C THR A 64 15.19 -1.45 16.76
N THR A 65 15.01 -2.75 17.02
CA THR A 65 15.92 -3.54 17.87
C THR A 65 17.31 -3.61 17.25
N GLY A 66 17.41 -3.88 15.93
CA GLY A 66 18.69 -3.91 15.20
C GLY A 66 19.41 -2.56 15.26
N ILE A 67 18.70 -1.47 15.02
CA ILE A 67 19.25 -0.11 15.11
C ILE A 67 19.79 0.17 16.51
N ALA A 68 19.02 -0.15 17.56
CA ALA A 68 19.42 0.07 18.95
C ALA A 68 20.63 -0.78 19.36
N GLY A 69 20.78 -1.97 18.79
CA GLY A 69 21.92 -2.89 19.01
C GLY A 69 23.08 -2.70 18.03
N ASN A 70 22.99 -1.76 17.08
CA ASN A 70 23.93 -1.59 15.96
C ASN A 70 24.10 -2.87 15.11
N ASP A 71 23.04 -3.66 15.03
CA ASP A 71 22.95 -4.89 14.24
C ASP A 71 22.25 -4.61 12.89
N MET A 72 23.06 -4.23 11.91
CA MET A 72 22.55 -3.86 10.58
C MET A 72 22.15 -5.09 9.75
N GLU A 73 22.63 -6.28 10.05
CA GLU A 73 22.17 -7.52 9.44
C GLU A 73 20.70 -7.81 9.83
N LEU A 74 20.36 -7.66 11.10
CA LEU A 74 18.98 -7.76 11.58
C LEU A 74 18.07 -6.70 10.93
N VAL A 75 18.55 -5.46 10.79
CA VAL A 75 17.82 -4.38 10.10
C VAL A 75 17.52 -4.79 8.65
N ALA A 76 18.52 -5.24 7.91
CA ALA A 76 18.37 -5.62 6.50
C ALA A 76 17.43 -6.83 6.34
N GLU A 77 17.57 -7.85 7.19
CA GLU A 77 16.70 -9.05 7.15
C GLU A 77 15.23 -8.68 7.26
N TYR A 78 14.86 -7.91 8.30
CA TYR A 78 13.45 -7.59 8.53
C TYR A 78 12.91 -6.52 7.60
N ALA A 79 13.73 -5.62 7.11
CA ALA A 79 13.34 -4.70 6.05
C ALA A 79 13.00 -5.46 4.75
N ARG A 80 13.81 -6.43 4.32
CA ARG A 80 13.53 -7.27 3.13
C ARG A 80 12.22 -8.05 3.26
N LYS A 81 11.87 -8.54 4.44
CA LYS A 81 10.59 -9.24 4.68
C LYS A 81 9.38 -8.38 4.36
N SER A 82 9.50 -7.07 4.51
CA SER A 82 8.46 -6.08 4.24
C SER A 82 8.63 -5.36 2.89
N GLY A 83 9.62 -5.74 2.09
CA GLY A 83 9.88 -5.18 0.76
C GLY A 83 8.87 -5.60 -0.30
N MET A 84 9.10 -5.20 -1.54
CA MET A 84 8.21 -5.47 -2.69
C MET A 84 7.90 -6.96 -2.90
N ALA A 85 8.81 -7.86 -2.50
CA ALA A 85 8.58 -9.30 -2.60
C ALA A 85 7.37 -9.78 -1.77
N ALA A 86 7.03 -9.09 -0.69
CA ALA A 86 5.85 -9.39 0.13
C ALA A 86 4.52 -9.16 -0.60
N THR A 87 4.51 -8.36 -1.66
CA THR A 87 3.29 -8.07 -2.45
C THR A 87 2.95 -9.14 -3.49
N VAL A 88 3.84 -10.12 -3.69
CA VAL A 88 3.64 -11.19 -4.67
C VAL A 88 2.44 -12.05 -4.27
N GLY A 89 1.51 -12.21 -5.21
CA GLY A 89 0.27 -12.98 -4.98
C GLY A 89 -0.92 -12.17 -4.49
N MET A 90 -0.80 -10.85 -4.36
CA MET A 90 -1.96 -9.99 -4.05
C MET A 90 -3.06 -10.15 -5.10
N PRO A 91 -4.33 -10.43 -4.70
CA PRO A 91 -5.43 -10.60 -5.64
C PRO A 91 -5.72 -9.34 -6.46
N GLY A 92 -5.92 -9.48 -7.77
CA GLY A 92 -6.32 -8.38 -8.63
C GLY A 92 -7.67 -7.75 -8.23
N THR A 93 -8.58 -8.54 -7.65
CA THR A 93 -9.86 -8.07 -7.09
C THR A 93 -9.64 -7.06 -5.98
N LEU A 94 -8.73 -7.33 -5.05
CA LEU A 94 -8.32 -6.40 -4.00
C LEU A 94 -7.79 -5.10 -4.61
N MET A 95 -6.87 -5.20 -5.57
CA MET A 95 -6.30 -4.03 -6.24
C MET A 95 -7.36 -3.15 -6.92
N GLY A 96 -8.42 -3.74 -7.47
CA GLY A 96 -9.54 -3.00 -8.08
C GLY A 96 -10.37 -2.20 -7.06
N LYS A 97 -10.39 -2.62 -5.80
CA LYS A 97 -11.16 -1.97 -4.71
C LYS A 97 -10.41 -0.82 -4.04
N LEU A 98 -9.07 -0.80 -4.12
CA LEU A 98 -8.26 0.24 -3.49
C LEU A 98 -8.31 1.57 -4.28
N PRO A 99 -8.43 2.73 -3.63
CA PRO A 99 -8.34 4.03 -4.29
C PRO A 99 -6.89 4.35 -4.70
N LEU A 100 -6.71 5.26 -5.66
CA LEU A 100 -5.39 5.62 -6.20
C LEU A 100 -4.39 6.06 -5.13
N GLY A 101 -4.83 6.83 -4.15
CA GLY A 101 -3.95 7.27 -3.04
C GLY A 101 -3.37 6.10 -2.26
N PHE A 102 -4.21 5.10 -1.93
CA PHE A 102 -3.76 3.87 -1.27
C PHE A 102 -2.80 3.06 -2.15
N LYS A 103 -3.11 2.92 -3.45
CA LYS A 103 -2.26 2.25 -4.45
C LYS A 103 -0.88 2.90 -4.63
N LYS A 104 -0.74 4.17 -4.29
CA LYS A 104 0.56 4.86 -4.28
C LYS A 104 1.32 4.63 -2.99
N LEU A 105 0.67 4.77 -1.83
CA LEU A 105 1.31 4.63 -0.52
C LEU A 105 1.79 3.21 -0.24
N GLY A 106 0.99 2.19 -0.57
CA GLY A 106 1.36 0.80 -0.34
C GLY A 106 2.68 0.40 -1.02
N PRO A 107 2.76 0.43 -2.36
CA PRO A 107 4.00 0.09 -3.06
C PRO A 107 5.19 1.00 -2.71
N ASP A 108 4.96 2.27 -2.40
CA ASP A 108 6.03 3.16 -1.95
C ASP A 108 6.59 2.73 -0.60
N THR A 109 5.73 2.29 0.33
CA THR A 109 6.16 1.74 1.62
C THR A 109 7.06 0.52 1.44
N HIS A 110 6.66 -0.44 0.60
CA HIS A 110 7.48 -1.62 0.31
C HIS A 110 8.83 -1.27 -0.32
N LYS A 111 8.86 -0.31 -1.26
CA LYS A 111 10.11 0.17 -1.88
C LYS A 111 11.04 0.82 -0.85
N GLN A 112 10.50 1.58 0.09
CA GLN A 112 11.29 2.19 1.15
C GLN A 112 11.87 1.13 2.10
N PHE A 113 11.15 0.04 2.37
CA PHE A 113 11.70 -1.11 3.10
C PHE A 113 12.84 -1.79 2.32
N ASP A 114 12.70 -2.00 1.01
CA ASP A 114 13.79 -2.55 0.19
C ASP A 114 15.02 -1.62 0.19
N GLN A 115 14.82 -0.31 0.10
CA GLN A 115 15.92 0.65 0.15
C GLN A 115 16.62 0.66 1.52
N LEU A 116 15.83 0.62 2.61
CA LEU A 116 16.38 0.49 3.96
C LEU A 116 17.22 -0.77 4.11
N ALA A 117 16.78 -1.90 3.54
CA ALA A 117 17.54 -3.15 3.58
C ALA A 117 18.88 -3.03 2.86
N LEU A 118 18.88 -2.45 1.64
CA LEU A 118 20.10 -2.25 0.85
C LEU A 118 21.08 -1.34 1.57
N ASP A 119 20.62 -0.19 2.07
CA ASP A 119 21.48 0.78 2.72
C ASP A 119 22.01 0.27 4.07
N ALA A 120 21.25 -0.53 4.79
CA ALA A 120 21.70 -1.18 6.02
C ALA A 120 22.87 -2.14 5.77
N GLU A 121 22.83 -2.90 4.65
CA GLU A 121 23.91 -3.81 4.24
C GLU A 121 25.13 -3.04 3.70
N GLU A 122 24.91 -2.00 2.90
CA GLU A 122 26.00 -1.31 2.21
C GLU A 122 26.72 -0.28 3.11
N LEU A 123 25.97 0.47 3.92
CA LEU A 123 26.50 1.57 4.71
C LEU A 123 26.79 1.18 6.17
N GLY A 124 26.03 0.24 6.72
CA GLY A 124 26.19 -0.18 8.12
C GLY A 124 25.93 0.93 9.14
N ASP A 125 25.22 2.01 8.79
CA ASP A 125 25.02 3.20 9.62
C ASP A 125 23.64 3.18 10.29
N ALA A 126 23.63 2.95 11.61
CA ALA A 126 22.41 2.91 12.41
C ALA A 126 21.66 4.25 12.47
N GLY A 127 22.37 5.37 12.44
CA GLY A 127 21.76 6.71 12.43
C GLY A 127 21.05 6.98 11.11
N TYR A 128 21.64 6.58 10.00
CA TYR A 128 21.05 6.67 8.69
C TYR A 128 19.82 5.74 8.56
N ALA A 129 19.94 4.49 9.01
CA ALA A 129 18.84 3.53 9.05
C ALA A 129 17.64 4.04 9.87
N LEU A 130 17.89 4.70 11.01
CA LEU A 130 16.84 5.31 11.83
C LEU A 130 16.14 6.46 11.08
N SER A 131 16.90 7.29 10.37
CA SER A 131 16.35 8.38 9.56
C SER A 131 15.44 7.86 8.44
N GLN A 132 15.88 6.79 7.74
CA GLN A 132 15.08 6.14 6.71
C GLN A 132 13.80 5.51 7.29
N LEU A 133 13.92 4.79 8.42
CA LEU A 133 12.75 4.21 9.10
C LEU A 133 11.74 5.31 9.49
N SER A 134 12.22 6.43 10.04
CA SER A 134 11.36 7.57 10.39
C SER A 134 10.63 8.13 9.17
N THR A 135 11.30 8.24 8.03
CA THR A 135 10.71 8.69 6.76
C THR A 135 9.66 7.70 6.25
N LEU A 136 9.98 6.42 6.25
CA LEU A 136 9.08 5.34 5.86
C LEU A 136 7.79 5.35 6.69
N MET A 137 7.91 5.52 8.01
CA MET A 137 6.75 5.56 8.92
C MET A 137 5.79 6.71 8.64
N GLN A 138 6.20 7.77 7.91
CA GLN A 138 5.28 8.81 7.46
C GLN A 138 4.18 8.25 6.55
N ASN A 139 4.50 7.24 5.73
CA ASN A 139 3.49 6.55 4.92
C ASN A 139 2.47 5.82 5.79
N CYS A 140 2.91 5.18 6.86
CA CYS A 140 2.00 4.53 7.82
C CYS A 140 1.03 5.54 8.44
N VAL A 141 1.56 6.67 8.93
CA VAL A 141 0.76 7.76 9.51
C VAL A 141 -0.22 8.32 8.48
N ALA A 142 0.24 8.64 7.27
CA ALA A 142 -0.60 9.18 6.20
C ALA A 142 -1.73 8.21 5.80
N CYS A 143 -1.40 6.92 5.65
CA CYS A 143 -2.38 5.89 5.30
C CYS A 143 -3.43 5.73 6.40
N HIS A 144 -3.00 5.58 7.66
CA HIS A 144 -3.90 5.38 8.80
C HIS A 144 -4.74 6.63 9.13
N ALA A 145 -4.26 7.82 8.82
CA ALA A 145 -5.05 9.05 8.93
C ALA A 145 -6.10 9.20 7.82
N ALA A 146 -5.82 8.69 6.60
CA ALA A 146 -6.69 8.88 5.46
C ALA A 146 -7.72 7.76 5.26
N TYR A 147 -7.39 6.51 5.62
CA TYR A 147 -8.15 5.31 5.26
C TYR A 147 -8.53 4.44 6.46
N ARG A 148 -9.61 3.71 6.30
CA ARG A 148 -10.01 2.58 7.15
C ARG A 148 -10.62 1.47 6.29
N PHE A 149 -10.57 0.24 6.76
CA PHE A 149 -11.27 -0.88 6.10
C PHE A 149 -12.61 -1.15 6.75
N THR A 150 -13.58 -1.49 5.91
CA THR A 150 -14.89 -2.01 6.31
C THR A 150 -15.19 -3.27 5.54
N VAL A 151 -15.88 -4.23 6.16
CA VAL A 151 -16.35 -5.40 5.44
C VAL A 151 -17.58 -4.98 4.64
N SER A 152 -17.61 -5.31 3.35
CA SER A 152 -18.82 -5.22 2.56
C SER A 152 -19.86 -6.17 3.18
N ASN A 153 -20.98 -5.67 3.62
CA ASN A 153 -22.10 -6.55 4.00
C ASN A 153 -22.52 -7.27 2.73
N GLU A 154 -22.57 -8.60 2.80
CA GLU A 154 -23.19 -9.45 1.79
C GLU A 154 -24.67 -9.11 1.61
#